data_3f764447c5a80835025def5a7ae5db9e
#
_entry.id   3f764447c5a80835025def5a7ae5db9e
#
_cell.length_a   1.000
_cell.length_b   1.000
_cell.length_c   1.000
_cell.angle_alpha   90.00
_cell.angle_beta   90.00
_cell.angle_gamma   90.00
#
_symmetry.space_group_name_H-M   'P 1'
#
loop_
_entity.id
_entity.type
_entity.pdbx_description
1 polymer ?
#
loop_
_entity_poly.entity_id
_entity_poly.type
_entity_poly.pdbx_seq_one_letter_code
_entity_poly.pdbx_strand_id
1 'polypeptide(L)'
;MNRERLFRLCALLAGIGLLVLYAADQYVETPYVDLQEVDRGDAGKNIRVNGTVAEAGVSGDTEFFTLREGNSSVQAVSFSRVGVSEGDKVSARGHVSMYHGKLEFIVEEVQK
;
A
#
# COMPACT_ATOMS: atom_id res chain seq x y z
N MET A 1 -35.15 -9.41 33.50
CA MET A 1 -33.71 -9.41 33.29
C MET A 1 -33.03 -8.34 34.15
N ASN A 2 -32.05 -8.72 34.93
CA ASN A 2 -31.28 -7.77 35.72
C ASN A 2 -30.42 -6.86 34.82
N ARG A 3 -30.33 -5.59 35.18
CA ARG A 3 -29.47 -4.62 34.46
C ARG A 3 -28.02 -5.12 34.33
N GLU A 4 -27.52 -5.79 35.36
CA GLU A 4 -26.13 -6.34 35.35
C GLU A 4 -25.95 -7.43 34.31
N ARG A 5 -26.93 -8.31 34.11
CA ARG A 5 -26.86 -9.36 33.10
C ARG A 5 -26.87 -8.79 31.67
N LEU A 6 -27.73 -7.79 31.46
CA LEU A 6 -27.81 -7.11 30.18
C LEU A 6 -26.51 -6.40 29.85
N PHE A 7 -25.93 -5.70 30.83
CA PHE A 7 -24.65 -5.00 30.69
C PHE A 7 -23.50 -5.97 30.38
N ARG A 8 -23.42 -7.08 31.06
CA ARG A 8 -22.41 -8.12 30.81
C ARG A 8 -22.56 -8.73 29.42
N LEU A 9 -23.79 -8.97 28.99
CA LEU A 9 -24.05 -9.51 27.66
C LEU A 9 -23.63 -8.54 26.57
N CYS A 10 -23.96 -7.26 26.71
CA CYS A 10 -23.56 -6.22 25.76
C CYS A 10 -22.05 -6.04 25.71
N ALA A 11 -21.37 -6.06 26.86
CA ALA A 11 -19.90 -5.96 26.91
C ALA A 11 -19.23 -7.15 26.23
N LEU A 12 -19.76 -8.36 26.41
CA LEU A 12 -19.23 -9.57 25.80
C LEU A 12 -19.41 -9.56 24.29
N LEU A 13 -20.57 -9.13 23.80
CA LEU A 13 -20.84 -8.98 22.35
C LEU A 13 -19.94 -7.93 21.71
N ALA A 14 -19.72 -6.80 22.39
CA ALA A 14 -18.82 -5.76 21.90
C ALA A 14 -17.38 -6.25 21.83
N GLY A 15 -16.91 -7.00 22.83
CA GLY A 15 -15.57 -7.59 22.83
C GLY A 15 -15.36 -8.59 21.70
N ILE A 16 -16.32 -9.45 21.43
CA ILE A 16 -16.29 -10.41 20.32
C ILE A 16 -16.27 -9.66 18.98
N GLY A 17 -17.10 -8.63 18.83
CA GLY A 17 -17.13 -7.83 17.61
C GLY A 17 -15.80 -7.15 17.31
N LEU A 18 -15.13 -6.60 18.33
CA LEU A 18 -13.80 -6.01 18.17
C LEU A 18 -12.74 -7.04 17.80
N LEU A 19 -12.78 -8.23 18.38
CA LEU A 19 -11.85 -9.32 18.03
C LEU A 19 -12.03 -9.77 16.59
N VAL A 20 -13.26 -9.87 16.10
CA VAL A 20 -13.54 -10.26 14.71
C VAL A 20 -13.02 -9.20 13.75
N LEU A 21 -13.23 -7.91 14.05
CA LEU A 21 -12.71 -6.81 13.22
C LEU A 21 -11.19 -6.81 13.19
N TYR A 22 -10.55 -7.01 14.32
CA TYR A 22 -9.09 -7.06 14.41
C TYR A 22 -8.52 -8.24 13.61
N ALA A 23 -9.12 -9.42 13.71
CA ALA A 23 -8.70 -10.58 12.94
C ALA A 23 -8.89 -10.37 11.43
N ALA A 24 -10.02 -9.80 11.01
CA ALA A 24 -10.28 -9.50 9.62
C ALA A 24 -9.24 -8.52 9.04
N ASP A 25 -8.86 -7.50 9.82
CA ASP A 25 -7.85 -6.52 9.40
C ASP A 25 -6.48 -7.18 9.18
N GLN A 26 -6.11 -8.17 9.99
CA GLN A 26 -4.85 -8.90 9.83
C GLN A 26 -4.84 -9.87 8.65
N TYR A 27 -6.00 -10.40 8.26
CA TYR A 27 -6.10 -11.36 7.16
C TYR A 27 -6.32 -10.71 5.79
N VAL A 28 -6.59 -9.41 5.74
CA VAL A 28 -6.72 -8.69 4.48
C VAL A 28 -5.33 -8.38 3.96
N GLU A 29 -4.91 -9.09 2.91
CA GLU A 29 -3.67 -8.81 2.21
C GLU A 29 -3.87 -7.68 1.20
N THR A 30 -2.83 -6.86 1.03
CA THR A 30 -2.82 -5.84 -0.02
C THR A 30 -2.76 -6.54 -1.38
N PRO A 31 -3.72 -6.30 -2.28
CA PRO A 31 -3.74 -7.00 -3.55
C PRO A 31 -2.56 -6.62 -4.45
N TYR A 32 -2.04 -7.61 -5.18
CA TYR A 32 -1.11 -7.36 -6.26
C TYR A 32 -1.87 -6.86 -7.48
N VAL A 33 -1.37 -5.80 -8.07
CA VAL A 33 -1.93 -5.23 -9.30
C VAL A 33 -0.81 -5.14 -10.32
N ASP A 34 -1.10 -5.57 -11.56
CA ASP A 34 -0.16 -5.38 -12.66
C ASP A 34 -0.01 -3.89 -12.95
N LEU A 35 1.22 -3.45 -13.16
CA LEU A 35 1.51 -2.05 -13.44
C LEU A 35 0.72 -1.54 -14.65
N GLN A 36 0.47 -2.41 -15.63
CA GLN A 36 -0.31 -2.10 -16.81
C GLN A 36 -1.79 -1.84 -16.53
N GLU A 37 -2.30 -2.35 -15.40
CA GLU A 37 -3.69 -2.19 -14.98
C GLU A 37 -3.92 -0.98 -14.08
N VAL A 38 -2.84 -0.35 -13.61
CA VAL A 38 -2.94 0.85 -12.77
C VAL A 38 -3.39 2.03 -13.62
N ASP A 39 -4.50 2.63 -13.24
CA ASP A 39 -5.05 3.79 -13.92
C ASP A 39 -5.52 4.86 -12.93
N ARG A 40 -6.13 5.92 -13.46
CA ARG A 40 -6.64 7.04 -12.64
C ARG A 40 -7.74 6.63 -11.68
N GLY A 41 -8.46 5.56 -11.97
CA GLY A 41 -9.50 5.02 -11.09
C GLY A 41 -8.93 4.36 -9.83
N ASP A 42 -7.63 4.03 -9.84
CA ASP A 42 -6.96 3.41 -8.70
C ASP A 42 -6.43 4.42 -7.69
N ALA A 43 -6.55 5.72 -7.94
CA ALA A 43 -6.10 6.75 -7.03
C ALA A 43 -6.72 6.59 -5.64
N GLY A 44 -5.89 6.64 -4.61
CA GLY A 44 -6.28 6.43 -3.23
C GLY A 44 -6.33 4.97 -2.77
N LYS A 45 -6.16 4.02 -3.68
CA LYS A 45 -6.14 2.59 -3.33
C LYS A 45 -4.75 2.14 -2.89
N ASN A 46 -4.72 1.27 -1.89
CA ASN A 46 -3.51 0.57 -1.49
C ASN A 46 -3.30 -0.65 -2.40
N ILE A 47 -2.15 -0.72 -3.03
CA ILE A 47 -1.81 -1.82 -3.94
C ILE A 47 -0.37 -2.26 -3.73
N ARG A 48 -0.06 -3.44 -4.25
CA ARG A 48 1.30 -3.96 -4.32
C ARG A 48 1.65 -4.19 -5.79
N VAL A 49 2.79 -3.66 -6.20
CA VAL A 49 3.24 -3.69 -7.59
C VAL A 49 4.63 -4.30 -7.66
N ASN A 50 4.83 -5.20 -8.61
CA ASN A 50 6.14 -5.75 -8.94
C ASN A 50 6.68 -5.02 -10.16
N GLY A 51 7.94 -4.69 -10.14
CA GLY A 51 8.57 -4.02 -11.27
C GLY A 51 10.07 -3.98 -11.16
N THR A 52 10.70 -3.44 -12.20
CA THR A 52 12.13 -3.20 -12.24
C THR A 52 12.38 -1.70 -12.12
N VAL A 53 13.36 -1.32 -11.31
CA VAL A 53 13.74 0.09 -11.16
C VAL A 53 14.47 0.52 -12.42
N ALA A 54 13.86 1.42 -13.19
CA ALA A 54 14.46 1.95 -14.43
C ALA A 54 15.35 3.16 -14.16
N GLU A 55 14.94 4.03 -13.25
CA GLU A 55 15.69 5.20 -12.82
C GLU A 55 15.53 5.36 -11.31
N ALA A 56 16.54 5.87 -10.65
CA ALA A 56 16.49 6.14 -9.22
C ALA A 56 17.22 7.43 -8.88
N GLY A 57 16.68 8.19 -7.94
CA GLY A 57 17.27 9.43 -7.46
C GLY A 57 16.87 9.68 -6.00
N VAL A 58 17.66 10.51 -5.32
CA VAL A 58 17.44 10.85 -3.91
C VAL A 58 17.47 12.37 -3.76
N SER A 59 16.52 12.90 -3.01
CA SER A 59 16.49 14.30 -2.63
C SER A 59 16.19 14.39 -1.13
N GLY A 60 17.21 14.69 -0.32
CA GLY A 60 17.09 14.65 1.14
C GLY A 60 16.77 13.24 1.64
N ASP A 61 15.66 13.10 2.36
CA ASP A 61 15.19 11.80 2.85
C ASP A 61 14.19 11.12 1.92
N THR A 62 13.92 11.72 0.77
CA THR A 62 12.96 11.21 -0.21
C THR A 62 13.68 10.52 -1.35
N GLU A 63 13.28 9.30 -1.67
CA GLU A 63 13.74 8.59 -2.84
C GLU A 63 12.69 8.63 -3.94
N PHE A 64 13.14 8.89 -5.17
CA PHE A 64 12.34 8.86 -6.37
C PHE A 64 12.85 7.74 -7.26
N PHE A 65 11.96 6.92 -7.78
CA PHE A 65 12.36 5.91 -8.73
C PHE A 65 11.22 5.59 -9.69
N THR A 66 11.58 5.16 -10.88
CA THR A 66 10.61 4.73 -11.89
C THR A 66 10.54 3.22 -11.88
N LEU A 67 9.36 2.68 -11.63
CA LEU A 67 9.08 1.26 -11.75
C LEU A 67 8.59 0.96 -13.16
N ARG A 68 9.16 -0.06 -13.76
CA ARG A 68 8.77 -0.52 -15.10
C ARG A 68 8.37 -1.98 -15.07
N GLU A 69 7.27 -2.29 -15.72
CA GLU A 69 6.84 -3.65 -15.99
C GLU A 69 6.36 -3.73 -17.45
N GLY A 70 7.09 -4.46 -18.29
CA GLY A 70 6.79 -4.51 -19.72
C GLY A 70 6.90 -3.12 -20.36
N ASN A 71 5.82 -2.67 -21.00
CA ASN A 71 5.76 -1.35 -21.62
C ASN A 71 5.17 -0.27 -20.71
N SER A 72 4.83 -0.62 -19.50
CA SER A 72 4.21 0.31 -18.55
C SER A 72 5.22 0.75 -17.50
N SER A 73 5.14 2.02 -17.10
CA SER A 73 5.96 2.57 -16.05
C SER A 73 5.17 3.51 -15.17
N VAL A 74 5.56 3.63 -13.90
CA VAL A 74 4.99 4.58 -12.97
C VAL A 74 6.10 5.19 -12.15
N GLN A 75 5.96 6.47 -11.83
CA GLN A 75 6.87 7.14 -10.93
C GLN A 75 6.51 6.81 -9.50
N ALA A 76 7.48 6.29 -8.76
CA ALA A 76 7.34 5.95 -7.37
C ALA A 76 8.09 6.96 -6.50
N VAL A 77 7.50 7.29 -5.36
CA VAL A 77 8.06 8.22 -4.39
C VAL A 77 8.01 7.55 -3.03
N SER A 78 9.13 7.52 -2.33
CA SER A 78 9.22 7.06 -0.94
C SER A 78 9.72 8.19 -0.06
N PHE A 79 8.98 8.51 0.99
CA PHE A 79 9.39 9.53 1.96
C PHE A 79 10.40 9.01 2.98
N SER A 80 10.82 7.76 2.86
CA SER A 80 11.91 7.19 3.60
C SER A 80 12.86 6.48 2.63
N ARG A 81 14.13 6.35 3.02
CA ARG A 81 15.09 5.68 2.17
C ARG A 81 14.86 4.18 2.16
N VAL A 82 14.60 3.64 0.97
CA VAL A 82 14.36 2.21 0.77
C VAL A 82 15.55 1.50 0.12
N GLY A 83 16.54 2.25 -0.37
CA GLY A 83 17.79 1.69 -0.88
C GLY A 83 17.66 0.99 -2.21
N VAL A 84 16.85 1.50 -3.13
CA VAL A 84 16.72 0.94 -4.47
C VAL A 84 17.75 1.51 -5.42
N SER A 85 18.15 0.70 -6.38
CA SER A 85 19.09 1.10 -7.45
C SER A 85 18.54 0.70 -8.81
N GLU A 86 18.99 1.40 -9.85
CA GLU A 86 18.63 1.08 -11.23
C GLU A 86 18.93 -0.39 -11.54
N GLY A 87 17.96 -1.09 -12.12
CA GLY A 87 18.05 -2.50 -12.45
C GLY A 87 17.51 -3.44 -11.37
N ASP A 88 17.23 -2.96 -10.17
CA ASP A 88 16.67 -3.79 -9.10
C ASP A 88 15.26 -4.26 -9.45
N LYS A 89 15.01 -5.54 -9.23
CA LYS A 89 13.64 -6.08 -9.28
C LYS A 89 13.04 -5.98 -7.88
N VAL A 90 11.94 -5.27 -7.77
CA VAL A 90 11.34 -4.97 -6.47
C VAL A 90 9.84 -5.25 -6.46
N SER A 91 9.34 -5.55 -5.27
CA SER A 91 7.92 -5.53 -4.96
C SER A 91 7.66 -4.34 -4.03
N ALA A 92 6.85 -3.42 -4.47
CA ALA A 92 6.54 -2.21 -3.73
C ALA A 92 5.08 -2.18 -3.29
N ARG A 93 4.85 -1.85 -2.05
CA ARG A 93 3.53 -1.65 -1.49
C ARG A 93 3.33 -0.18 -1.15
N GLY A 94 2.19 0.35 -1.51
CA GLY A 94 1.86 1.72 -1.24
C GLY A 94 0.49 2.08 -1.80
N HIS A 95 0.26 3.36 -2.03
CA HIS A 95 -1.00 3.83 -2.57
C HIS A 95 -0.78 4.68 -3.82
N VAL A 96 -1.75 4.62 -4.70
CA VAL A 96 -1.76 5.41 -5.93
C VAL A 96 -2.29 6.81 -5.61
N SER A 97 -1.61 7.83 -6.11
CA SER A 97 -1.99 9.22 -5.94
C SER A 97 -1.98 9.94 -7.28
N MET A 98 -2.76 10.99 -7.39
CA MET A 98 -2.75 11.89 -8.54
C MET A 98 -2.08 13.20 -8.12
N TYR A 99 -1.04 13.58 -8.83
CA TYR A 99 -0.32 14.82 -8.58
C TYR A 99 -0.10 15.56 -9.91
N HIS A 100 -0.64 16.77 -10.01
CA HIS A 100 -0.59 17.58 -11.24
C HIS A 100 -1.07 16.83 -12.50
N GLY A 101 -2.11 16.01 -12.37
CA GLY A 101 -2.66 15.23 -13.46
C GLY A 101 -1.88 13.97 -13.84
N LYS A 102 -0.83 13.64 -13.08
CA LYS A 102 -0.02 12.43 -13.29
C LYS A 102 -0.23 11.44 -12.17
N LEU A 103 -0.21 10.16 -12.51
CA LEU A 103 -0.24 9.09 -11.52
C LEU A 103 1.13 8.98 -10.86
N GLU A 104 1.12 8.94 -9.52
CA GLU A 104 2.29 8.65 -8.71
C GLU A 104 1.98 7.51 -7.77
N PHE A 105 2.97 6.69 -7.52
CA PHE A 105 2.88 5.60 -6.56
C PHE A 105 3.66 5.99 -5.30
N ILE A 106 2.94 6.23 -4.22
CA ILE A 106 3.54 6.58 -2.93
C ILE A 106 3.88 5.30 -2.20
N VAL A 107 5.17 5.01 -2.11
CA VAL A 107 5.68 3.74 -1.59
C VAL A 107 5.76 3.79 -0.08
N GLU A 108 5.20 2.78 0.58
CA GLU A 108 5.29 2.57 2.02
C GLU A 108 6.31 1.50 2.37
N GLU A 109 6.46 0.49 1.51
CA GLU A 109 7.37 -0.64 1.73
C GLU A 109 7.88 -1.17 0.41
N VAL A 110 9.16 -1.53 0.38
CA VAL A 110 9.80 -2.16 -0.78
C VAL A 110 10.49 -3.44 -0.33
N GLN A 111 10.29 -4.51 -1.10
CA GLN A 111 11.02 -5.78 -0.97
C GLN A 111 11.76 -6.07 -2.27
N LYS A 112 13.01 -6.38 -2.14
CA LYS A 112 13.85 -6.77 -3.28
C LYS A 112 13.76 -8.24 -3.58
#